data_fd4ab7ed9d718991e7997dbfa653e8b2
#
_entry.id   fd4ab7ed9d718991e7997dbfa653e8b2
#
_cell.length_a   1.000
_cell.length_b   1.000
_cell.length_c   1.000
_cell.angle_alpha   90.00
_cell.angle_beta   90.00
_cell.angle_gamma   90.00
#
_symmetry.space_group_name_H-M   'P 1'
#
loop_
_entity.id
_entity.type
_entity.pdbx_description
1 polymer ?
#
loop_
_entity_poly.entity_id
_entity_poly.type
_entity_poly.pdbx_seq_one_letter_code
_entity_poly.pdbx_strand_id
1 'polypeptide(L)'
;MVVSPKVSTILESIPGFAADSSGDQDKYAMGVQKIGAINNRYTVYKNPYMPENVILMGYKGSLFLETGVVFAPYIPLIMTPLVYDPVSFTPRKGIMTRYAKKMVRPDFYGKVICHNLNLV
;
A
#
# COMPACT_ATOMS: atom_id res chain seq x y z
N MET A 1 0.38 4.47 -8.82
CA MET A 1 -0.04 5.60 -7.96
C MET A 1 -0.83 5.03 -6.80
N VAL A 2 -0.57 5.49 -5.59
CA VAL A 2 -1.28 5.03 -4.38
C VAL A 2 -2.02 6.22 -3.79
N VAL A 3 -3.30 6.04 -3.49
CA VAL A 3 -4.20 7.10 -3.04
C VAL A 3 -4.99 6.69 -1.81
N SER A 4 -5.44 7.67 -1.03
CA SER A 4 -6.38 7.45 0.07
C SER A 4 -7.80 7.16 -0.45
N PRO A 5 -8.69 6.57 0.35
CA PRO A 5 -10.06 6.29 -0.05
C PRO A 5 -10.84 7.54 -0.50
N LYS A 6 -10.62 8.67 0.17
CA LYS A 6 -11.27 9.94 -0.13
C LYS A 6 -10.86 10.50 -1.49
N VAL A 7 -9.57 10.46 -1.79
CA VAL A 7 -9.05 10.85 -3.11
C VAL A 7 -9.47 9.87 -4.19
N SER A 8 -9.58 8.56 -3.89
CA SER A 8 -10.01 7.58 -4.88
C SER A 8 -11.41 7.86 -5.41
N THR A 9 -12.35 8.23 -4.53
CA THR A 9 -13.72 8.58 -4.93
C THR A 9 -13.75 9.77 -5.90
N ILE A 10 -12.90 10.76 -5.66
CA ILE A 10 -12.77 11.93 -6.56
C ILE A 10 -12.17 11.50 -7.91
N LEU A 11 -11.14 10.64 -7.89
CA LEU A 11 -10.50 10.18 -9.12
C LEU A 11 -11.43 9.32 -9.99
N GLU A 12 -12.29 8.53 -9.36
CA GLU A 12 -13.28 7.72 -10.05
C GLU A 12 -14.32 8.56 -10.80
N SER A 13 -14.56 9.81 -10.38
CA SER A 13 -15.46 10.75 -11.05
C SER A 13 -14.83 11.47 -12.25
N ILE A 14 -13.52 11.37 -12.46
CA ILE A 14 -12.82 12.06 -13.54
C ILE A 14 -13.02 11.32 -14.87
N PRO A 15 -13.40 12.02 -15.96
CA PRO A 15 -13.43 11.41 -17.28
C PRO A 15 -12.04 10.90 -17.68
N GLY A 16 -11.96 9.63 -18.11
CA GLY A 16 -10.71 8.95 -18.42
C GLY A 16 -10.25 7.94 -17.34
N PHE A 17 -10.99 7.82 -16.24
CA PHE A 17 -10.79 6.73 -15.30
C PHE A 17 -11.40 5.43 -15.85
N ALA A 18 -10.57 4.42 -16.00
CA ALA A 18 -11.01 3.07 -16.35
C ALA A 18 -10.99 2.19 -15.10
N ALA A 19 -12.15 1.80 -14.61
CA ALA A 19 -12.27 0.88 -13.50
C ALA A 19 -11.73 -0.51 -13.88
N ASP A 20 -11.04 -1.15 -12.96
CA ASP A 20 -10.58 -2.52 -13.15
C ASP A 20 -11.76 -3.48 -12.98
N SER A 21 -12.17 -4.11 -14.08
CA SER A 21 -13.27 -5.08 -14.11
C SER A 21 -12.82 -6.51 -13.80
N SER A 22 -11.53 -6.72 -13.54
CA SER A 22 -10.93 -8.06 -13.52
C SER A 22 -11.12 -8.85 -12.24
N GLY A 23 -11.95 -8.41 -11.29
CA GLY A 23 -12.12 -9.24 -10.11
C GLY A 23 -13.23 -8.86 -9.16
N ASP A 24 -14.29 -9.66 -9.14
CA ASP A 24 -15.26 -9.66 -8.05
C ASP A 24 -14.63 -10.05 -6.69
N GLN A 25 -13.49 -10.71 -6.70
CA GLN A 25 -12.76 -11.12 -5.50
C GLN A 25 -12.10 -9.95 -4.78
N ASP A 26 -11.66 -8.94 -5.50
CA ASP A 26 -10.96 -7.78 -4.91
C ASP A 26 -11.91 -6.74 -4.31
N LYS A 27 -13.20 -6.78 -4.64
CA LYS A 27 -14.19 -5.81 -4.13
C LYS A 27 -14.34 -5.82 -2.61
N TYR A 28 -14.10 -6.94 -2.00
CA TYR A 28 -14.26 -7.14 -0.54
C TYR A 28 -12.94 -7.31 0.19
N ALA A 29 -11.81 -7.20 -0.51
CA ALA A 29 -10.51 -7.31 0.13
C ALA A 29 -10.24 -6.12 1.05
N MET A 30 -9.85 -6.40 2.28
CA MET A 30 -9.38 -5.38 3.21
C MET A 30 -7.91 -5.04 2.88
N GLY A 31 -7.57 -3.76 2.91
CA GLY A 31 -6.20 -3.30 2.69
C GLY A 31 -6.00 -2.56 1.37
N VAL A 32 -4.85 -2.77 0.74
CA VAL A 32 -4.48 -2.08 -0.50
C VAL A 32 -5.13 -2.80 -1.69
N GLN A 33 -5.94 -2.08 -2.43
CA GLN A 33 -6.67 -2.60 -3.59
C GLN A 33 -6.30 -1.84 -4.85
N LYS A 34 -6.22 -2.55 -5.97
CA LYS A 34 -6.15 -1.95 -7.30
C LYS A 34 -7.58 -1.58 -7.73
N ILE A 35 -7.83 -0.31 -8.01
CA ILE A 35 -9.16 0.17 -8.38
C ILE A 35 -9.32 0.46 -9.86
N GLY A 36 -8.24 0.72 -10.55
CA GLY A 36 -8.31 1.02 -11.97
C GLY A 36 -7.06 1.70 -12.52
N ALA A 37 -7.21 2.32 -13.68
CA ALA A 37 -6.14 3.09 -14.31
C ALA A 37 -6.68 4.43 -14.85
N ILE A 38 -5.86 5.45 -14.82
CA ILE A 38 -6.13 6.75 -15.41
C ILE A 38 -5.41 6.82 -16.75
N ASN A 39 -6.19 7.09 -17.82
CA ASN A 39 -5.70 7.23 -19.21
C ASN A 39 -4.78 6.07 -19.66
N ASN A 40 -5.00 4.86 -19.16
CA ASN A 40 -4.14 3.69 -19.41
C ASN A 40 -2.65 3.88 -19.08
N ARG A 41 -2.30 4.94 -18.38
CA ARG A 41 -0.90 5.26 -18.02
C ARG A 41 -0.59 4.99 -16.56
N TYR A 42 -1.51 5.32 -15.67
CA TYR A 42 -1.28 5.27 -14.23
C TYR A 42 -2.21 4.27 -13.57
N THR A 43 -1.67 3.17 -13.10
CA THR A 43 -2.42 2.23 -12.26
C THR A 43 -2.67 2.85 -10.88
N VAL A 44 -3.91 2.83 -10.42
CA VAL A 44 -4.33 3.41 -9.16
C VAL A 44 -4.61 2.33 -8.14
N TYR A 45 -3.95 2.46 -6.99
CA TYR A 45 -4.14 1.60 -5.82
C TYR A 45 -4.75 2.42 -4.69
N LYS A 46 -5.83 1.94 -4.12
CA LYS A 46 -6.45 2.51 -2.92
C LYS A 46 -5.83 1.91 -1.67
N ASN A 47 -5.36 2.77 -0.77
CA ASN A 47 -4.77 2.36 0.50
C ASN A 47 -5.45 3.09 1.66
N PRO A 48 -6.22 2.40 2.51
CA PRO A 48 -6.90 3.01 3.65
C PRO A 48 -5.97 3.47 4.78
N TYR A 49 -4.73 2.99 4.79
CA TYR A 49 -3.75 3.34 5.83
C TYR A 49 -2.95 4.62 5.56
N MET A 50 -3.26 5.31 4.46
CA MET A 50 -2.61 6.57 4.09
C MET A 50 -3.34 7.79 4.66
N PRO A 51 -2.63 8.91 4.89
CA PRO A 51 -3.27 10.19 5.16
C PRO A 51 -4.25 10.58 4.04
N GLU A 52 -5.39 11.15 4.40
CA GLU A 52 -6.50 11.41 3.48
C GLU A 52 -6.16 12.32 2.30
N ASN A 53 -5.21 13.22 2.47
CA ASN A 53 -4.87 14.27 1.51
C ASN A 53 -3.61 14.01 0.70
N VAL A 54 -3.07 12.79 0.73
CA VAL A 54 -1.80 12.46 0.09
C VAL A 54 -1.99 11.48 -1.06
N ILE A 55 -1.35 11.80 -2.17
CA ILE A 55 -1.18 10.89 -3.31
C ILE A 55 0.30 10.57 -3.43
N LEU A 56 0.66 9.30 -3.47
CA LEU A 56 2.00 8.84 -3.77
C LEU A 56 2.06 8.35 -5.22
N MET A 57 2.92 8.96 -6.00
CA MET A 57 3.26 8.51 -7.35
C MET A 57 4.60 7.81 -7.32
N GLY A 58 4.71 6.68 -7.99
CA GLY A 58 5.95 5.94 -8.07
C GLY A 58 6.07 5.24 -9.41
N TYR A 59 7.30 5.16 -9.88
CA TYR A 59 7.68 4.35 -11.03
C TYR A 59 8.24 3.02 -10.56
N LYS A 60 7.80 1.96 -11.19
CA LYS A 60 8.34 0.61 -10.99
C LYS A 60 8.86 0.09 -12.33
N GLY A 61 10.16 -0.04 -12.42
CA GLY A 61 10.81 -0.66 -13.56
C GLY A 61 10.78 -2.18 -13.53
N SER A 62 11.15 -2.80 -14.63
CA SER A 62 11.25 -4.26 -14.76
C SER A 62 12.64 -4.79 -14.37
N LEU A 63 13.65 -3.95 -14.46
CA LEU A 63 15.04 -4.31 -14.18
C LEU A 63 15.47 -3.89 -12.77
N PHE A 64 16.43 -4.61 -12.21
CA PHE A 64 17.01 -4.29 -10.90
C PHE A 64 17.59 -2.86 -10.82
N LEU A 65 18.18 -2.38 -11.91
CA LEU A 65 18.73 -1.03 -12.01
C LEU A 65 17.67 0.08 -11.95
N GLU A 66 16.43 -0.26 -12.26
CA GLU A 66 15.27 0.65 -12.22
C GLU A 66 14.48 0.57 -10.91
N THR A 67 15.09 -0.03 -9.89
CA THR A 67 14.45 -0.18 -8.58
C THR A 67 14.63 1.09 -7.77
N GLY A 68 13.53 1.71 -7.39
CA GLY A 68 13.51 2.92 -6.56
C GLY A 68 13.55 2.65 -5.06
N VAL A 69 12.79 1.65 -4.59
CA VAL A 69 12.73 1.23 -3.18
C VAL A 69 12.97 -0.26 -3.10
N VAL A 70 13.82 -0.66 -2.17
CA VAL A 70 14.07 -2.07 -1.86
C VAL A 70 13.49 -2.39 -0.49
N PHE A 71 12.68 -3.46 -0.44
CA PHE A 71 12.22 -4.08 0.79
C PHE A 71 12.82 -5.48 0.86
N ALA A 72 13.65 -5.72 1.84
CA ALA A 72 14.37 -6.98 2.01
C ALA A 72 14.03 -7.63 3.35
N PRO A 73 13.01 -8.50 3.41
CA PRO A 73 12.75 -9.30 4.60
C PRO A 73 13.78 -10.44 4.67
N TYR A 74 14.54 -10.54 5.77
CA TYR A 74 15.48 -11.63 5.95
C TYR A 74 15.07 -12.61 7.04
N ILE A 75 14.19 -12.21 7.96
CA ILE A 75 13.45 -13.12 8.82
C ILE A 75 11.97 -12.95 8.52
N PRO A 76 11.31 -13.97 7.96
CA PRO A 76 9.88 -13.92 7.73
C PRO A 76 9.12 -13.87 9.06
N LEU A 77 7.80 -13.73 8.99
CA LEU A 77 6.95 -13.76 10.16
C LEU A 77 7.07 -15.12 10.86
N ILE A 78 7.67 -15.12 12.04
CA ILE A 78 7.84 -16.31 12.88
C ILE A 78 6.98 -16.14 14.13
N MET A 79 6.21 -17.17 14.45
CA MET A 79 5.46 -17.25 15.70
C MET A 79 6.11 -18.24 16.64
N THR A 80 6.25 -17.85 17.92
CA THR A 80 6.70 -18.78 18.96
C THR A 80 5.57 -19.74 19.32
N PRO A 81 5.89 -20.97 19.76
CA PRO A 81 4.90 -21.84 20.37
C PRO A 81 4.27 -21.17 21.60
N LEU A 82 3.13 -21.67 22.01
CA LEU A 82 2.49 -21.22 23.24
C LEU A 82 3.35 -21.63 24.43
N VAL A 83 3.78 -20.65 25.21
CA VAL A 83 4.56 -20.87 26.45
C VAL A 83 3.75 -20.34 27.62
N TYR A 84 3.64 -21.14 28.66
CA TYR A 84 3.01 -20.73 29.91
C TYR A 84 4.07 -20.17 30.86
N ASP A 85 3.78 -19.01 31.42
CA ASP A 85 4.61 -18.42 32.46
C ASP A 85 4.51 -19.27 33.74
N PRO A 86 5.62 -19.77 34.27
CA PRO A 86 5.59 -20.65 35.45
C PRO A 86 5.12 -19.93 36.74
N VAL A 87 5.18 -18.61 36.78
CA VAL A 87 4.80 -17.82 37.95
C VAL A 87 3.30 -17.44 37.92
N SER A 88 2.79 -17.03 36.77
CA SER A 88 1.42 -16.50 36.64
C SER A 88 0.48 -17.42 35.86
N PHE A 89 0.96 -18.53 35.31
CA PHE A 89 0.22 -19.44 34.41
C PHE A 89 -0.44 -18.75 33.22
N THR A 90 0.01 -17.54 32.86
CA THR A 90 -0.53 -16.81 31.72
C THR A 90 0.06 -17.35 30.41
N PRO A 91 -0.77 -17.64 29.40
CA PRO A 91 -0.27 -18.07 28.10
C PRO A 91 0.37 -16.87 27.37
N ARG A 92 1.59 -17.07 26.85
CA ARG A 92 2.33 -16.08 26.06
C ARG A 92 2.66 -16.64 24.70
N LYS A 93 2.45 -15.81 23.66
CA LYS A 93 2.82 -16.12 22.29
C LYS A 93 3.48 -14.90 21.67
N GLY A 94 4.67 -15.09 21.12
CA GLY A 94 5.42 -14.00 20.47
C GLY A 94 5.34 -14.09 18.96
N ILE A 95 5.33 -12.93 18.31
CA ILE A 95 5.43 -12.79 16.85
C ILE A 95 6.66 -11.94 16.57
N MET A 96 7.53 -12.40 15.67
CA MET A 96 8.75 -11.70 15.30
C MET A 96 8.91 -11.67 13.78
N THR A 97 9.33 -10.52 13.29
CA THR A 97 9.79 -10.36 11.91
C THR A 97 10.98 -9.40 11.88
N ARG A 98 11.88 -9.58 10.93
CA ARG A 98 12.98 -8.65 10.66
C ARG A 98 13.09 -8.35 9.18
N TYR A 99 13.13 -7.08 8.86
CA TYR A 99 13.25 -6.60 7.48
C TYR A 99 14.10 -5.35 7.40
N ALA A 100 14.68 -5.12 6.26
CA ALA A 100 15.32 -3.86 5.90
C ALA A 100 14.54 -3.18 4.78
N LYS A 101 14.51 -1.86 4.80
CA LYS A 101 13.94 -1.05 3.72
C LYS A 101 14.88 0.10 3.40
N LYS A 102 15.09 0.36 2.12
CA LYS A 102 15.93 1.49 1.68
C LYS A 102 15.37 2.08 0.39
N MET A 103 15.31 3.40 0.35
CA MET A 103 15.07 4.14 -0.87
C MET A 103 16.42 4.34 -1.57
N VAL A 104 16.55 3.78 -2.77
CA VAL A 104 17.78 3.84 -3.57
C VAL A 104 17.74 5.06 -4.49
N ARG A 105 16.60 5.28 -5.15
CA ARG A 105 16.40 6.40 -6.07
C ARG A 105 15.12 7.16 -5.71
N PRO A 106 15.24 8.29 -5.00
CA PRO A 106 14.09 9.12 -4.65
C PRO A 106 13.44 9.78 -5.87
N ASP A 107 14.18 9.95 -6.98
CA ASP A 107 13.71 10.61 -8.20
C ASP A 107 12.55 9.88 -8.88
N PHE A 108 12.37 8.59 -8.58
CA PHE A 108 11.26 7.78 -9.11
C PHE A 108 9.95 7.96 -8.35
N TYR A 109 9.97 8.74 -7.27
CA TYR A 109 8.81 8.91 -6.40
C TYR A 109 8.44 10.38 -6.25
N GLY A 110 7.14 10.64 -6.31
CA GLY A 110 6.58 11.95 -6.06
C GLY A 110 5.46 11.88 -5.04
N LYS A 111 5.34 12.91 -4.22
CA LYS A 111 4.24 13.11 -3.28
C LYS A 111 3.45 14.33 -3.70
N VAL A 112 2.15 14.15 -3.86
CA VAL A 112 1.21 15.25 -4.11
C VAL A 112 0.32 15.41 -2.89
N ILE A 113 0.17 16.64 -2.42
CA ILE A 113 -0.72 16.99 -1.31
C ILE A 113 -1.92 17.69 -1.91
N CYS A 114 -3.10 17.13 -1.67
CA CYS A 114 -4.36 17.70 -2.10
C CYS A 114 -4.96 18.55 -0.97
N HIS A 115 -5.48 19.72 -1.30
CA HIS A 115 -6.17 20.59 -0.35
C HIS A 115 -7.66 20.65 -0.71
N ASN A 116 -8.48 21.01 0.28
CA ASN A 116 -9.93 21.23 0.12
C ASN A 116 -10.72 19.99 -0.37
N LEU A 117 -10.37 18.81 0.12
CA LEU A 117 -11.08 17.56 -0.22
C LEU A 117 -12.51 17.47 0.33
N ASN A 118 -12.95 18.45 1.13
CA ASN A 118 -14.28 18.46 1.74
C ASN A 118 -15.35 19.18 0.87
N LEU A 119 -14.98 19.65 -0.30
CA LEU A 119 -15.88 20.37 -1.22
C LEU A 119 -16.59 19.45 -2.25
N VAL A 120 -16.52 18.16 -2.02
CA VAL A 120 -17.19 17.18 -2.89
C VAL A 120 -18.34 16.52 -2.15
#